data_7a6771d4868b5330b94a87b1b732f9b8
#
_entry.id   7a6771d4868b5330b94a87b1b732f9b8
#
_cell.length_a   1.000
_cell.length_b   1.000
_cell.length_c   1.000
_cell.angle_alpha   90.00
_cell.angle_beta   90.00
_cell.angle_gamma   90.00
#
_symmetry.space_group_name_H-M   'P 1'
#
loop_
_entity.id
_entity.type
_entity.pdbx_description
1 polymer ?
#
loop_
_entity_poly.entity_id
_entity_poly.type
_entity_poly.pdbx_seq_one_letter_code
_entity_poly.pdbx_strand_id
1 'polypeptide(L)'
;MLIRRSATIFASVLAANAASAADLAISGGDTTPMVDMPSFYLHVGVAGIFNDPHARISLAGSPISGAAVKIGDRATLAIEAGYFVAPHIAVSVSGGVPPVSKIEAAGSLSGLGAIGKTQGGPVAATVHYHFDGFDAFQPYLGAGVSALVVFGDEDRLLRRYRTEDTVGPVLQAGFDLMLDTQWGVFFDVKKGFLATTTKGYLSGLPVRSSVSLDPVVLHSGLTYRF
;
A
#
# COMPACT_ATOMS: atom_id res chain seq x y z
N MET A 1 -9.71 10.96 24.67
CA MET A 1 -10.36 11.83 23.70
C MET A 1 -9.28 12.62 22.99
N LEU A 2 -8.64 12.04 21.95
CA LEU A 2 -7.69 12.70 21.03
C LEU A 2 -7.29 11.69 19.94
N ILE A 3 -8.22 11.33 19.06
CA ILE A 3 -7.97 10.56 17.84
C ILE A 3 -8.78 11.23 16.74
N ARG A 4 -8.23 12.29 16.14
CA ARG A 4 -8.76 12.90 14.91
C ARG A 4 -7.78 13.91 14.31
N ARG A 5 -6.58 13.50 13.89
CA ARG A 5 -5.73 14.44 13.12
C ARG A 5 -4.88 13.85 11.98
N SER A 6 -4.84 12.54 11.76
CA SER A 6 -3.92 11.98 10.75
C SER A 6 -4.53 11.67 9.38
N ALA A 7 -5.85 11.61 9.25
CA ALA A 7 -6.51 11.25 7.97
C ALA A 7 -6.69 12.41 6.98
N THR A 8 -6.50 13.66 7.42
CA THR A 8 -6.85 14.85 6.62
C THR A 8 -5.70 15.37 5.74
N ILE A 9 -4.48 14.87 5.93
CA ILE A 9 -3.30 15.39 5.22
C ILE A 9 -3.12 14.77 3.83
N PHE A 10 -3.63 13.56 3.59
CA PHE A 10 -3.46 12.89 2.28
C PHE A 10 -4.45 13.36 1.19
N ALA A 11 -5.62 13.86 1.57
CA ALA A 11 -6.63 14.31 0.61
C ALA A 11 -6.33 15.69 0.00
N SER A 12 -5.54 16.53 0.69
CA SER A 12 -5.30 17.92 0.27
C SER A 12 -4.13 18.11 -0.71
N VAL A 13 -3.23 17.14 -0.84
CA VAL A 13 -2.07 17.24 -1.76
C VAL A 13 -2.44 16.86 -3.19
N LEU A 14 -3.43 16.00 -3.40
CA LEU A 14 -3.86 15.61 -4.76
C LEU A 14 -4.75 16.66 -5.46
N ALA A 15 -5.43 17.53 -4.72
CA ALA A 15 -6.36 18.50 -5.32
C ALA A 15 -5.67 19.77 -5.87
N ALA A 16 -4.45 20.08 -5.45
CA ALA A 16 -3.79 21.34 -5.79
C ALA A 16 -3.02 21.33 -7.12
N ASN A 17 -2.70 20.17 -7.69
CA ASN A 17 -1.91 20.07 -8.92
C ASN A 17 -2.72 19.70 -10.18
N ALA A 18 -4.00 19.40 -10.06
CA ALA A 18 -4.85 19.09 -11.23
C ALA A 18 -5.22 20.34 -12.04
N ALA A 19 -5.13 21.54 -11.48
CA ALA A 19 -5.51 22.76 -12.14
C ALA A 19 -4.43 23.35 -13.07
N SER A 20 -3.15 22.94 -12.92
CA SER A 20 -2.04 23.50 -13.71
C SER A 20 -1.68 22.67 -14.95
N ALA A 21 -2.23 21.49 -15.11
CA ALA A 21 -1.98 20.63 -16.28
C ALA A 21 -2.86 20.99 -17.50
N ALA A 22 -3.90 21.80 -17.32
CA ALA A 22 -4.83 22.14 -18.38
C ALA A 22 -4.36 23.25 -19.32
N ASP A 23 -3.27 23.96 -18.99
CA ASP A 23 -2.86 25.20 -19.71
C ASP A 23 -1.63 25.02 -20.62
N LEU A 24 -1.17 23.77 -20.86
CA LEU A 24 -0.07 23.47 -21.78
C LEU A 24 -0.51 22.89 -23.13
N ALA A 25 -1.74 23.16 -23.56
CA ALA A 25 -2.17 22.88 -24.92
C ALA A 25 -1.70 24.02 -25.83
N ILE A 26 -0.42 24.03 -26.19
CA ILE A 26 0.14 24.94 -27.20
C ILE A 26 -0.08 24.34 -28.57
N SER A 27 -0.79 25.10 -29.38
CA SER A 27 -0.99 25.04 -30.82
C SER A 27 0.23 24.52 -31.59
N GLY A 28 0.07 23.40 -32.25
CA GLY A 28 0.93 22.93 -33.32
C GLY A 28 0.16 21.89 -34.10
N GLY A 29 -0.33 22.29 -35.29
CA GLY A 29 -1.21 21.48 -36.12
C GLY A 29 -0.54 20.17 -36.55
N ASP A 30 -1.04 19.09 -36.05
CA ASP A 30 -1.14 17.80 -36.70
C ASP A 30 -2.38 17.14 -36.09
N THR A 31 -3.44 17.11 -36.88
CA THR A 31 -4.67 16.40 -36.55
C THR A 31 -4.46 14.89 -36.78
N THR A 32 -3.62 14.27 -35.97
CA THR A 32 -3.80 12.84 -35.72
C THR A 32 -5.10 12.71 -34.93
N PRO A 33 -6.03 11.80 -35.30
CA PRO A 33 -7.21 11.58 -34.49
C PRO A 33 -6.73 11.21 -33.10
N MET A 34 -7.04 12.06 -32.11
CA MET A 34 -6.92 11.67 -30.70
C MET A 34 -7.87 10.47 -30.55
N VAL A 35 -7.29 9.28 -30.52
CA VAL A 35 -8.00 8.12 -30.05
C VAL A 35 -8.48 8.53 -28.65
N ASP A 36 -9.79 8.49 -28.43
CA ASP A 36 -10.43 8.79 -27.15
C ASP A 36 -9.84 7.80 -26.13
N MET A 37 -8.74 8.19 -25.48
CA MET A 37 -8.12 7.34 -24.47
C MET A 37 -8.96 7.45 -23.21
N PRO A 38 -9.42 6.33 -22.66
CA PRO A 38 -10.11 6.37 -21.38
C PRO A 38 -9.21 7.04 -20.36
N SER A 39 -9.67 8.20 -19.86
CA SER A 39 -8.84 9.02 -18.97
C SER A 39 -8.74 8.44 -17.56
N PHE A 40 -9.74 7.66 -17.12
CA PHE A 40 -9.82 7.05 -15.80
C PHE A 40 -9.97 5.54 -15.88
N TYR A 41 -9.40 4.84 -14.93
CA TYR A 41 -9.66 3.43 -14.69
C TYR A 41 -9.89 3.13 -13.23
N LEU A 42 -10.59 2.05 -12.95
CA LEU A 42 -10.88 1.55 -11.63
C LEU A 42 -10.60 0.06 -11.58
N HIS A 43 -9.73 -0.35 -10.68
CA HIS A 43 -9.49 -1.74 -10.32
C HIS A 43 -10.20 -2.06 -9.02
N VAL A 44 -11.03 -3.09 -9.01
CA VAL A 44 -11.73 -3.57 -7.80
C VAL A 44 -11.52 -5.07 -7.68
N GLY A 45 -11.03 -5.51 -6.53
CA GLY A 45 -10.71 -6.93 -6.40
C GLY A 45 -10.29 -7.36 -5.00
N VAL A 46 -9.59 -8.49 -4.97
CA VAL A 46 -9.03 -9.08 -3.76
C VAL A 46 -7.53 -8.87 -3.75
N ALA A 47 -7.02 -8.39 -2.62
CA ALA A 47 -5.58 -8.25 -2.38
C ALA A 47 -5.11 -9.24 -1.33
N GLY A 48 -4.07 -10.02 -1.66
CA GLY A 48 -3.28 -10.80 -0.72
C GLY A 48 -2.09 -10.00 -0.24
N ILE A 49 -1.91 -9.86 1.07
CA ILE A 49 -0.80 -9.14 1.70
C ILE A 49 0.11 -10.16 2.36
N PHE A 50 1.32 -10.29 1.84
CA PHE A 50 2.36 -11.21 2.32
C PHE A 50 3.46 -10.39 2.96
N ASN A 51 3.77 -10.70 4.23
CA ASN A 51 4.76 -9.98 5.01
C ASN A 51 5.99 -10.86 5.26
N ASP A 52 7.18 -10.28 5.15
CA ASP A 52 8.45 -10.89 5.55
C ASP A 52 9.10 -10.03 6.65
N PRO A 53 8.57 -10.09 7.89
CA PRO A 53 8.95 -9.16 8.93
C PRO A 53 10.33 -9.47 9.50
N HIS A 54 11.21 -8.47 9.51
CA HIS A 54 12.48 -8.51 10.21
C HIS A 54 12.43 -7.52 11.38
N ALA A 55 12.53 -8.02 12.62
CA ALA A 55 12.38 -7.21 13.81
C ALA A 55 13.66 -7.12 14.64
N ARG A 56 13.95 -5.92 15.16
CA ARG A 56 14.94 -5.69 16.24
C ARG A 56 14.18 -5.23 17.47
N ILE A 57 14.22 -6.06 18.52
CA ILE A 57 13.45 -5.84 19.74
C ILE A 57 14.39 -5.48 20.88
N SER A 58 14.04 -4.46 21.66
CA SER A 58 14.75 -4.06 22.86
C SER A 58 13.81 -3.97 24.07
N LEU A 59 14.31 -4.37 25.24
CA LEU A 59 13.65 -4.25 26.54
C LEU A 59 14.46 -3.32 27.41
N ALA A 60 13.85 -2.27 27.93
CA ALA A 60 14.52 -1.22 28.74
C ALA A 60 15.81 -0.67 28.08
N GLY A 61 15.82 -0.57 26.74
CA GLY A 61 16.96 -0.09 25.95
C GLY A 61 18.00 -1.16 25.58
N SER A 62 17.95 -2.36 26.16
CA SER A 62 18.88 -3.45 25.84
C SER A 62 18.31 -4.35 24.74
N PRO A 63 19.04 -4.61 23.64
CA PRO A 63 18.57 -5.48 22.57
C PRO A 63 18.44 -6.93 23.04
N ILE A 64 17.36 -7.60 22.59
CA ILE A 64 17.15 -9.03 22.86
C ILE A 64 17.65 -9.81 21.64
N SER A 65 18.73 -10.56 21.84
CA SER A 65 19.35 -11.36 20.78
C SER A 65 18.43 -12.49 20.30
N GLY A 66 18.32 -12.67 18.98
CA GLY A 66 17.48 -13.70 18.36
C GLY A 66 15.96 -13.47 18.49
N ALA A 67 15.54 -12.32 19.02
CA ALA A 67 14.13 -11.97 19.09
C ALA A 67 13.61 -11.64 17.68
N ALA A 68 12.42 -12.16 17.37
CA ALA A 68 11.72 -11.94 16.10
C ALA A 68 10.22 -11.74 16.33
N VAL A 69 9.52 -11.28 15.30
CA VAL A 69 8.05 -11.26 15.25
C VAL A 69 7.56 -12.03 14.02
N LYS A 70 6.36 -12.55 14.13
CA LYS A 70 5.61 -13.14 13.02
C LYS A 70 4.32 -12.36 12.81
N ILE A 71 4.08 -11.98 11.57
CA ILE A 71 2.85 -11.33 11.12
C ILE A 71 2.29 -12.22 10.01
N GLY A 72 1.09 -12.77 10.22
CA GLY A 72 0.50 -13.68 9.25
C GLY A 72 0.00 -12.95 8.00
N ASP A 73 -0.03 -13.67 6.89
CA ASP A 73 -0.58 -13.17 5.63
C ASP A 73 -2.08 -12.88 5.76
N ARG A 74 -2.56 -11.95 4.96
CA ARG A 74 -3.94 -11.48 4.98
C ARG A 74 -4.47 -11.33 3.57
N ALA A 75 -5.77 -11.57 3.43
CA ALA A 75 -6.52 -11.19 2.24
C ALA A 75 -7.55 -10.12 2.61
N THR A 76 -7.78 -9.19 1.69
CA THR A 76 -8.73 -8.09 1.88
C THR A 76 -9.32 -7.67 0.54
N LEU A 77 -10.43 -6.93 0.58
CA LEU A 77 -10.93 -6.22 -0.59
C LEU A 77 -10.10 -4.96 -0.80
N ALA A 78 -9.71 -4.72 -2.04
CA ALA A 78 -8.90 -3.57 -2.42
C ALA A 78 -9.45 -2.88 -3.67
N ILE A 79 -9.10 -1.61 -3.79
CA ILE A 79 -9.45 -0.74 -4.90
C ILE A 79 -8.23 0.06 -5.32
N GLU A 80 -8.09 0.29 -6.62
CA GLU A 80 -7.14 1.23 -7.19
C GLU A 80 -7.87 2.11 -8.20
N ALA A 81 -7.75 3.42 -8.06
CA ALA A 81 -8.24 4.41 -9.02
C ALA A 81 -7.04 5.06 -9.71
N GLY A 82 -7.04 5.09 -11.03
CA GLY A 82 -5.98 5.66 -11.82
C GLY A 82 -6.49 6.60 -12.90
N TYR A 83 -5.60 7.48 -13.32
CA TYR A 83 -5.83 8.49 -14.35
C TYR A 83 -4.66 8.52 -15.33
N PHE A 84 -4.94 8.41 -16.62
CA PHE A 84 -3.96 8.57 -17.68
C PHE A 84 -3.65 10.06 -17.89
N VAL A 85 -2.46 10.48 -17.51
CA VAL A 85 -1.97 11.85 -17.70
C VAL A 85 -1.33 12.04 -19.09
N ALA A 86 -0.97 10.92 -19.76
CA ALA A 86 -0.46 10.86 -21.13
C ALA A 86 -0.76 9.46 -21.71
N PRO A 87 -0.62 9.22 -23.02
CA PRO A 87 -0.98 7.97 -23.67
C PRO A 87 -0.47 6.69 -22.98
N HIS A 88 0.73 6.72 -22.40
CA HIS A 88 1.37 5.57 -21.75
C HIS A 88 1.62 5.80 -20.27
N ILE A 89 1.25 6.96 -19.71
CA ILE A 89 1.57 7.32 -18.34
C ILE A 89 0.29 7.53 -17.55
N ALA A 90 0.12 6.73 -16.51
CA ALA A 90 -0.96 6.88 -15.56
C ALA A 90 -0.44 7.17 -14.15
N VAL A 91 -1.25 7.86 -13.37
CA VAL A 91 -1.07 8.02 -11.92
C VAL A 91 -2.20 7.28 -11.21
N SER A 92 -1.91 6.61 -10.11
CA SER A 92 -2.94 5.90 -9.37
C SER A 92 -2.80 6.04 -7.87
N VAL A 93 -3.91 5.77 -7.18
CA VAL A 93 -3.97 5.60 -5.73
C VAL A 93 -4.70 4.30 -5.43
N SER A 94 -4.09 3.47 -4.57
CA SER A 94 -4.65 2.19 -4.17
C SER A 94 -4.73 2.05 -2.65
N GLY A 95 -5.69 1.27 -2.19
CA GLY A 95 -5.90 0.91 -0.79
C GLY A 95 -6.95 -0.17 -0.65
N GLY A 96 -7.23 -0.59 0.59
CA GLY A 96 -8.21 -1.65 0.84
C GLY A 96 -8.86 -1.54 2.20
N VAL A 97 -9.73 -2.50 2.50
CA VAL A 97 -10.30 -2.64 3.84
C VAL A 97 -9.19 -3.03 4.81
N PRO A 98 -8.93 -2.24 5.88
CA PRO A 98 -7.82 -2.48 6.78
C PRO A 98 -7.97 -3.81 7.53
N PRO A 99 -7.13 -4.83 7.27
CA PRO A 99 -7.21 -6.10 7.98
C PRO A 99 -6.69 -5.95 9.43
N VAL A 100 -7.17 -6.83 10.32
CA VAL A 100 -6.60 -6.98 11.66
C VAL A 100 -5.49 -8.02 11.62
N SER A 101 -4.27 -7.59 11.92
CA SER A 101 -3.09 -8.45 11.99
C SER A 101 -2.71 -8.74 13.43
N LYS A 102 -2.48 -10.02 13.76
CA LYS A 102 -1.86 -10.45 15.01
C LYS A 102 -0.35 -10.40 14.85
N ILE A 103 0.30 -9.77 15.81
CA ILE A 103 1.75 -9.78 15.93
C ILE A 103 2.13 -10.80 17.01
N GLU A 104 2.82 -11.86 16.62
CA GLU A 104 3.21 -12.95 17.49
C GLU A 104 4.71 -12.92 17.77
N ALA A 105 5.08 -13.29 18.99
CA ALA A 105 6.47 -13.45 19.38
C ALA A 105 7.09 -14.65 18.63
N ALA A 106 8.33 -14.47 18.17
CA ALA A 106 9.06 -15.49 17.42
C ALA A 106 10.56 -15.46 17.79
N GLY A 107 11.33 -16.36 17.22
CA GLY A 107 12.76 -16.50 17.56
C GLY A 107 12.96 -16.85 19.02
N SER A 108 13.87 -16.17 19.72
CA SER A 108 14.14 -16.38 21.15
C SER A 108 12.95 -16.05 22.07
N LEU A 109 11.93 -15.37 21.55
CA LEU A 109 10.68 -15.04 22.25
C LEU A 109 9.54 -16.00 21.90
N SER A 110 9.80 -17.07 21.14
CA SER A 110 8.78 -18.06 20.78
C SER A 110 8.16 -18.66 22.03
N GLY A 111 6.83 -18.83 22.03
CA GLY A 111 6.10 -19.31 23.22
C GLY A 111 5.46 -18.23 24.08
N LEU A 112 5.83 -16.94 23.91
CA LEU A 112 5.15 -15.83 24.60
C LEU A 112 3.79 -15.49 23.99
N GLY A 113 3.46 -16.05 22.82
CA GLY A 113 2.17 -15.86 22.15
C GLY A 113 2.01 -14.49 21.48
N ALA A 114 0.78 -14.00 21.44
CA ALA A 114 0.46 -12.73 20.78
C ALA A 114 0.97 -11.54 21.58
N ILE A 115 1.80 -10.72 20.94
CA ILE A 115 2.38 -9.49 21.50
C ILE A 115 1.32 -8.37 21.50
N GLY A 116 0.63 -8.22 20.38
CA GLY A 116 -0.40 -7.20 20.13
C GLY A 116 -1.22 -7.53 18.90
N LYS A 117 -2.20 -6.68 18.60
CA LYS A 117 -2.91 -6.68 17.32
C LYS A 117 -2.93 -5.26 16.78
N THR A 118 -2.81 -5.15 15.48
CA THR A 118 -2.89 -3.88 14.75
C THR A 118 -3.92 -4.00 13.65
N GLN A 119 -4.84 -3.05 13.58
CA GLN A 119 -5.72 -2.85 12.44
C GLN A 119 -5.13 -1.78 11.55
N GLY A 120 -4.72 -2.14 10.36
CA GLY A 120 -4.07 -1.23 9.42
C GLY A 120 -3.82 -1.92 8.10
N GLY A 121 -3.38 -1.12 7.11
CA GLY A 121 -3.06 -1.65 5.80
C GLY A 121 -2.23 -0.68 4.97
N PRO A 122 -1.59 -1.17 3.91
CA PRO A 122 -0.87 -0.33 2.99
C PRO A 122 -1.83 0.47 2.11
N VAL A 123 -1.50 1.73 1.88
CA VAL A 123 -2.03 2.57 0.81
C VAL A 123 -0.86 2.96 -0.08
N ALA A 124 -1.08 3.13 -1.38
CA ALA A 124 0.00 3.51 -2.29
C ALA A 124 -0.47 4.55 -3.29
N ALA A 125 0.46 5.42 -3.70
CA ALA A 125 0.33 6.31 -4.84
C ALA A 125 1.48 6.02 -5.80
N THR A 126 1.17 5.69 -7.06
CA THR A 126 2.16 5.23 -8.04
C THR A 126 1.98 5.93 -9.38
N VAL A 127 3.07 6.02 -10.11
CA VAL A 127 3.10 6.41 -11.52
C VAL A 127 3.39 5.15 -12.32
N HIS A 128 2.62 4.90 -13.36
CA HIS A 128 2.73 3.72 -14.21
C HIS A 128 3.13 4.10 -15.63
N TYR A 129 3.92 3.24 -16.24
CA TYR A 129 4.11 3.21 -17.69
C TYR A 129 3.39 1.98 -18.24
N HIS A 130 2.42 2.21 -19.11
CA HIS A 130 1.66 1.18 -19.81
C HIS A 130 2.29 0.92 -21.18
N PHE A 131 2.59 -0.35 -21.47
CA PHE A 131 3.15 -0.76 -22.75
C PHE A 131 2.04 -1.01 -23.76
N ASP A 132 2.23 -0.57 -24.97
CA ASP A 132 1.34 -0.79 -26.12
C ASP A 132 1.79 -1.95 -27.00
N GLY A 133 1.03 -2.23 -28.07
CA GLY A 133 1.36 -3.25 -29.06
C GLY A 133 0.97 -4.68 -28.68
N PHE A 134 0.17 -4.86 -27.62
CA PHE A 134 -0.28 -6.18 -27.15
C PHE A 134 -1.82 -6.34 -27.19
N ASP A 135 -2.52 -5.50 -27.94
CA ASP A 135 -3.99 -5.52 -28.10
C ASP A 135 -4.74 -5.55 -26.73
N ALA A 136 -5.45 -6.64 -26.47
CA ALA A 136 -6.22 -6.80 -25.23
C ALA A 136 -5.35 -6.93 -23.97
N PHE A 137 -4.10 -7.40 -24.09
CA PHE A 137 -3.17 -7.54 -22.99
C PHE A 137 -2.34 -6.28 -22.82
N GLN A 138 -2.48 -5.58 -21.72
CA GLN A 138 -1.87 -4.27 -21.48
C GLN A 138 -1.01 -4.31 -20.22
N PRO A 139 0.26 -4.71 -20.35
CA PRO A 139 1.18 -4.75 -19.22
C PRO A 139 1.60 -3.33 -18.82
N TYR A 140 1.94 -3.17 -17.53
CA TYR A 140 2.46 -1.94 -16.99
C TYR A 140 3.50 -2.15 -15.89
N LEU A 141 4.35 -1.16 -15.73
CA LEU A 141 5.29 -1.05 -14.63
C LEU A 141 5.10 0.29 -13.94
N GLY A 142 5.23 0.30 -12.62
CA GLY A 142 5.05 1.50 -11.83
C GLY A 142 6.00 1.60 -10.66
N ALA A 143 6.14 2.82 -10.18
CA ALA A 143 6.87 3.14 -8.97
C ALA A 143 6.19 4.30 -8.25
N GLY A 144 6.40 4.40 -6.93
CA GLY A 144 5.78 5.46 -6.17
C GLY A 144 6.10 5.39 -4.69
N VAL A 145 5.14 5.86 -3.90
CA VAL A 145 5.21 5.86 -2.44
C VAL A 145 4.06 5.03 -1.86
N SER A 146 4.36 4.33 -0.79
CA SER A 146 3.38 3.55 -0.03
C SER A 146 3.46 3.97 1.44
N ALA A 147 2.34 3.96 2.13
CA ALA A 147 2.24 4.23 3.54
C ALA A 147 1.51 3.08 4.25
N LEU A 148 1.99 2.69 5.42
CA LEU A 148 1.22 1.89 6.36
C LEU A 148 0.37 2.84 7.20
N VAL A 149 -0.95 2.73 7.07
CA VAL A 149 -1.90 3.51 7.87
C VAL A 149 -2.47 2.62 8.96
N VAL A 150 -2.30 3.02 10.22
CA VAL A 150 -2.78 2.29 11.40
C VAL A 150 -4.04 2.96 11.94
N PHE A 151 -5.14 2.21 11.99
CA PHE A 151 -6.43 2.67 12.47
C PHE A 151 -6.68 2.33 13.94
N GLY A 152 -6.02 1.30 14.47
CA GLY A 152 -6.15 0.91 15.85
C GLY A 152 -5.18 -0.19 16.26
N ASP A 153 -4.88 -0.23 17.56
CA ASP A 153 -4.05 -1.23 18.21
C ASP A 153 -4.78 -1.83 19.41
N GLU A 154 -4.62 -3.12 19.64
CA GLU A 154 -5.12 -3.83 20.81
C GLU A 154 -3.96 -4.38 21.65
N ASP A 155 -4.02 -4.13 22.96
CA ASP A 155 -3.11 -4.72 23.95
C ASP A 155 -3.28 -6.25 24.00
N ARG A 156 -2.15 -6.96 24.12
CA ARG A 156 -2.09 -8.40 24.41
C ARG A 156 -1.02 -8.64 25.49
N LEU A 157 0.11 -9.23 25.15
CA LEU A 157 1.24 -9.39 26.05
C LEU A 157 1.81 -8.02 26.46
N LEU A 158 1.92 -7.10 25.49
CA LEU A 158 2.35 -5.72 25.74
C LEU A 158 1.16 -4.86 26.12
N ARG A 159 1.32 -4.05 27.18
CA ARG A 159 0.40 -2.99 27.59
C ARG A 159 0.73 -1.69 26.86
N ARG A 160 -0.30 -0.88 26.57
CA ARG A 160 -0.16 0.36 25.79
C ARG A 160 0.58 0.14 24.48
N TYR A 161 0.25 -0.97 23.83
CA TYR A 161 0.82 -1.34 22.53
C TYR A 161 0.43 -0.30 21.47
N ARG A 162 1.41 0.17 20.71
CA ARG A 162 1.23 1.15 19.64
C ARG A 162 2.15 0.83 18.47
N THR A 163 1.60 0.90 17.26
CA THR A 163 2.31 0.82 15.99
C THR A 163 2.28 2.19 15.34
N GLU A 164 3.43 2.65 14.87
CA GLU A 164 3.56 3.95 14.21
C GLU A 164 3.24 3.83 12.71
N ASP A 165 2.59 4.86 12.13
CA ASP A 165 2.45 5.00 10.68
C ASP A 165 3.84 5.15 10.05
N THR A 166 3.99 4.68 8.82
CA THR A 166 5.25 4.79 8.10
C THR A 166 5.02 4.95 6.61
N VAL A 167 6.01 5.53 5.93
CA VAL A 167 6.02 5.76 4.48
C VAL A 167 7.31 5.21 3.90
N GLY A 168 7.24 4.65 2.72
CA GLY A 168 8.40 4.14 1.98
C GLY A 168 8.12 3.99 0.49
N PRO A 169 9.14 3.68 -0.30
CA PRO A 169 8.97 3.46 -1.74
C PRO A 169 8.18 2.18 -2.02
N VAL A 170 7.54 2.15 -3.19
CA VAL A 170 6.84 0.99 -3.72
C VAL A 170 7.16 0.82 -5.21
N LEU A 171 7.33 -0.42 -5.62
CA LEU A 171 7.39 -0.83 -7.02
C LEU A 171 6.13 -1.63 -7.35
N GLN A 172 5.62 -1.46 -8.56
CA GLN A 172 4.43 -2.14 -9.06
C GLN A 172 4.69 -2.71 -10.45
N ALA A 173 4.18 -3.89 -10.71
CA ALA A 173 4.12 -4.51 -12.03
C ALA A 173 2.79 -5.22 -12.18
N GLY A 174 2.16 -5.08 -13.33
CA GLY A 174 0.86 -5.70 -13.56
C GLY A 174 0.46 -5.69 -15.01
N PHE A 175 -0.76 -6.13 -15.24
CA PHE A 175 -1.40 -6.07 -16.56
C PHE A 175 -2.92 -5.97 -16.41
N ASP A 176 -3.53 -5.33 -17.41
CA ASP A 176 -4.96 -5.43 -17.70
C ASP A 176 -5.15 -6.37 -18.89
N LEU A 177 -6.13 -7.25 -18.81
CA LEU A 177 -6.65 -8.02 -19.94
C LEU A 177 -8.05 -7.51 -20.24
N MET A 178 -8.15 -6.66 -21.26
CA MET A 178 -9.41 -6.03 -21.66
C MET A 178 -10.28 -7.03 -22.43
N LEU A 179 -11.53 -7.16 -22.01
CA LEU A 179 -12.54 -8.02 -22.65
C LEU A 179 -13.35 -7.23 -23.69
N ASP A 180 -13.51 -5.94 -23.45
CA ASP A 180 -14.08 -4.96 -24.36
C ASP A 180 -13.41 -3.59 -24.15
N THR A 181 -13.99 -2.50 -24.65
CA THR A 181 -13.42 -1.15 -24.53
C THR A 181 -13.43 -0.61 -23.11
N GLN A 182 -14.25 -1.15 -22.22
CA GLN A 182 -14.44 -0.64 -20.86
C GLN A 182 -14.11 -1.68 -19.78
N TRP A 183 -14.47 -2.95 -19.99
CA TRP A 183 -14.32 -4.00 -18.99
C TRP A 183 -13.15 -4.92 -19.26
N GLY A 184 -12.50 -5.33 -18.22
CA GLY A 184 -11.44 -6.32 -18.25
C GLY A 184 -11.20 -6.95 -16.88
N VAL A 185 -10.17 -7.75 -16.82
CA VAL A 185 -9.61 -8.28 -15.58
C VAL A 185 -8.18 -7.76 -15.45
N PHE A 186 -7.74 -7.60 -14.21
CA PHE A 186 -6.37 -7.17 -13.94
C PHE A 186 -5.69 -8.09 -12.93
N PHE A 187 -4.38 -8.06 -12.99
CA PHE A 187 -3.50 -8.63 -11.99
C PHE A 187 -2.30 -7.73 -11.79
N ASP A 188 -1.98 -7.40 -10.54
CA ASP A 188 -0.77 -6.68 -10.21
C ASP A 188 -0.05 -7.20 -8.96
N VAL A 189 1.22 -6.87 -8.88
CA VAL A 189 2.11 -7.12 -7.76
C VAL A 189 2.73 -5.79 -7.34
N LYS A 190 2.58 -5.46 -6.05
CA LYS A 190 3.25 -4.31 -5.43
C LYS A 190 4.28 -4.80 -4.41
N LYS A 191 5.52 -4.33 -4.51
CA LYS A 191 6.56 -4.54 -3.50
C LYS A 191 6.80 -3.23 -2.77
N GLY A 192 6.35 -3.17 -1.51
CA GLY A 192 6.62 -2.04 -0.62
C GLY A 192 7.93 -2.25 0.15
N PHE A 193 8.57 -1.13 0.53
CA PHE A 193 9.73 -1.10 1.42
C PHE A 193 9.37 -0.23 2.61
N LEU A 194 8.80 -0.87 3.64
CA LEU A 194 8.22 -0.20 4.80
C LEU A 194 8.88 -0.68 6.10
N ALA A 195 9.31 0.27 6.92
CA ALA A 195 9.80 -0.03 8.26
C ALA A 195 9.00 0.79 9.28
N THR A 196 8.44 0.12 10.28
CA THR A 196 7.67 0.76 11.35
C THR A 196 8.30 0.53 12.71
N THR A 197 7.93 1.36 13.68
CA THR A 197 8.29 1.18 15.09
C THR A 197 7.06 0.80 15.89
N THR A 198 7.18 -0.25 16.69
CA THR A 198 6.17 -0.58 17.70
C THR A 198 6.71 -0.32 19.10
N LYS A 199 5.85 0.12 19.99
CA LYS A 199 6.15 0.45 21.38
C LYS A 199 5.12 -0.18 22.30
N GLY A 200 5.53 -0.49 23.53
CA GLY A 200 4.65 -1.01 24.57
C GLY A 200 5.38 -1.21 25.88
N TYR A 201 4.73 -1.84 26.84
CA TYR A 201 5.30 -2.15 28.14
C TYR A 201 5.09 -3.62 28.49
N LEU A 202 6.13 -4.29 28.93
CA LEU A 202 6.11 -5.65 29.49
C LEU A 202 6.46 -5.58 30.97
N SER A 203 5.50 -5.93 31.83
CA SER A 203 5.70 -5.86 33.31
C SER A 203 6.23 -4.52 33.80
N GLY A 204 5.78 -3.41 33.19
CA GLY A 204 6.22 -2.06 33.53
C GLY A 204 7.51 -1.59 32.84
N LEU A 205 8.25 -2.47 32.17
CA LEU A 205 9.46 -2.13 31.43
C LEU A 205 9.11 -1.74 29.98
N PRO A 206 9.72 -0.67 29.44
CA PRO A 206 9.46 -0.24 28.06
C PRO A 206 10.04 -1.24 27.06
N VAL A 207 9.22 -1.62 26.08
CA VAL A 207 9.60 -2.44 24.92
C VAL A 207 9.51 -1.56 23.67
N ARG A 208 10.54 -1.61 22.84
CA ARG A 208 10.58 -0.99 21.54
C ARG A 208 11.02 -2.01 20.49
N SER A 209 10.33 -2.03 19.36
CA SER A 209 10.70 -2.87 18.22
C SER A 209 10.72 -2.02 16.96
N SER A 210 11.79 -2.11 16.19
CA SER A 210 11.85 -1.64 14.80
C SER A 210 11.60 -2.84 13.90
N VAL A 211 10.58 -2.76 13.05
CA VAL A 211 10.13 -3.86 12.20
C VAL A 211 10.16 -3.41 10.75
N SER A 212 10.98 -4.07 9.93
CA SER A 212 10.90 -3.99 8.47
C SER A 212 9.78 -4.94 8.03
N LEU A 213 8.80 -4.45 7.32
CA LEU A 213 7.63 -5.24 6.90
C LEU A 213 7.77 -5.75 5.48
N ASP A 214 8.37 -4.94 4.62
CA ASP A 214 8.66 -5.19 3.19
C ASP A 214 7.57 -6.00 2.46
N PRO A 215 6.28 -5.57 2.53
CA PRO A 215 5.15 -6.36 2.07
C PRO A 215 5.19 -6.57 0.56
N VAL A 216 4.76 -7.76 0.15
CA VAL A 216 4.33 -8.05 -1.22
C VAL A 216 2.81 -8.10 -1.22
N VAL A 217 2.19 -7.28 -2.06
CA VAL A 217 0.73 -7.27 -2.25
C VAL A 217 0.43 -7.80 -3.65
N LEU A 218 -0.33 -8.89 -3.72
CA LEU A 218 -0.92 -9.41 -4.96
C LEU A 218 -2.36 -8.91 -5.03
N HIS A 219 -2.72 -8.22 -6.11
CA HIS A 219 -4.06 -7.67 -6.29
C HIS A 219 -4.62 -8.11 -7.63
N SER A 220 -5.84 -8.63 -7.64
CA SER A 220 -6.52 -9.08 -8.86
C SER A 220 -8.02 -8.90 -8.76
N GLY A 221 -8.66 -8.70 -9.90
CA GLY A 221 -10.10 -8.47 -9.97
C GLY A 221 -10.55 -7.93 -11.31
N LEU A 222 -11.55 -7.06 -11.26
CA LEU A 222 -12.12 -6.41 -12.43
C LEU A 222 -11.50 -5.02 -12.63
N THR A 223 -11.21 -4.69 -13.88
CA THR A 223 -10.88 -3.33 -14.31
C THR A 223 -12.04 -2.75 -15.08
N TYR A 224 -12.29 -1.46 -14.88
CA TYR A 224 -13.25 -0.67 -15.64
C TYR A 224 -12.59 0.64 -16.09
N ARG A 225 -12.76 0.97 -17.37
CA ARG A 225 -12.28 2.21 -17.98
C ARG A 225 -13.45 3.10 -18.37
N PHE A 226 -13.35 4.39 -18.03
CA PHE A 226 -14.39 5.39 -18.26
C PHE A 226 -14.19 6.12 -19.59
#